data_34377af418e60640d0581581157006e2
#
_entry.id   34377af418e60640d0581581157006e2
#
_cell.length_a   1.000
_cell.length_b   1.000
_cell.length_c   1.000
_cell.angle_alpha   90.00
_cell.angle_beta   90.00
_cell.angle_gamma   90.00
#
_symmetry.space_group_name_H-M   'P 1'
#
loop_
_entity.id
_entity.type
_entity.pdbx_description
1 polymer ?
#
loop_
_entity_poly.entity_id
_entity_poly.type
_entity_poly.pdbx_seq_one_letter_code
_entity_poly.pdbx_strand_id
1 'polypeptide(L)'
;MSLKTLAAEITKQAKEEAESILDEARAEAKRIEGEARNEATQTSSIASTKAEREREQISVEVVASARQANQKRALIARREELEFTWEAAKRDIGSPKMAGRKKILDSLVKEASETKADVIMRPVKADRETLSKSGFKIGEDIEGLGGFVLESKDGSTMLDFRFDMMLEEAWKNTLGEINGILFNE
;
A
#
# COMPACT_ATOMS: atom_id res chain seq x y z
N MET A 1 60.94 84.58 14.77
CA MET A 1 60.97 83.15 14.34
C MET A 1 61.64 83.10 12.90
N SER A 2 62.58 82.17 12.77
CA SER A 2 63.23 82.05 11.45
C SER A 2 62.33 81.26 10.48
N LEU A 3 62.42 81.58 9.18
CA LEU A 3 61.72 80.86 8.12
C LEU A 3 61.93 79.35 8.16
N LYS A 4 63.09 78.90 8.64
CA LYS A 4 63.39 77.46 8.83
C LYS A 4 62.56 76.82 9.96
N THR A 5 62.31 77.59 11.05
CA THR A 5 61.53 77.10 12.17
C THR A 5 60.06 76.97 11.83
N LEU A 6 59.54 77.88 11.06
CA LEU A 6 58.15 77.84 10.55
C LEU A 6 57.91 76.64 9.56
N ALA A 7 58.91 76.47 8.63
CA ALA A 7 58.82 75.30 7.69
C ALA A 7 58.92 73.97 8.40
N ALA A 8 59.73 73.84 9.48
CA ALA A 8 59.82 72.65 10.25
C ALA A 8 58.52 72.36 11.02
N GLU A 9 57.84 73.37 11.58
CA GLU A 9 56.57 73.27 12.28
C GLU A 9 55.43 72.83 11.34
N ILE A 10 55.35 73.47 10.13
CA ILE A 10 54.36 73.07 9.13
C ILE A 10 54.58 71.63 8.70
N THR A 11 55.86 71.23 8.48
CA THR A 11 56.18 69.86 8.12
C THR A 11 55.80 68.85 9.20
N LYS A 12 55.99 69.22 10.46
CA LYS A 12 55.63 68.42 11.60
C LYS A 12 54.08 68.23 11.67
N GLN A 13 53.35 69.34 11.64
CA GLN A 13 51.88 69.31 11.64
C GLN A 13 51.32 68.49 10.46
N ALA A 14 51.85 68.63 9.27
CA ALA A 14 51.42 67.87 8.13
C ALA A 14 51.67 66.34 8.27
N LYS A 15 52.79 65.97 8.94
CA LYS A 15 53.06 64.56 9.30
C LYS A 15 52.09 64.00 10.37
N GLU A 16 51.83 64.79 11.42
CA GLU A 16 50.87 64.38 12.46
C GLU A 16 49.46 64.23 11.92
N GLU A 17 49.04 65.15 11.06
CA GLU A 17 47.75 65.08 10.37
C GLU A 17 47.66 63.87 9.41
N ALA A 18 48.75 63.59 8.67
CA ALA A 18 48.81 62.41 7.79
C ALA A 18 48.78 61.09 8.58
N GLU A 19 49.47 61.01 9.75
CA GLU A 19 49.40 59.85 10.66
C GLU A 19 47.99 59.66 11.22
N SER A 20 47.32 60.75 11.65
CA SER A 20 45.94 60.68 12.14
C SER A 20 45.00 60.15 11.08
N ILE A 21 45.07 60.64 9.84
CA ILE A 21 44.24 60.13 8.73
C ILE A 21 44.52 58.67 8.43
N LEU A 22 45.81 58.24 8.50
CA LEU A 22 46.15 56.83 8.26
C LEU A 22 45.62 55.93 9.38
N ASP A 23 45.68 56.36 10.62
CA ASP A 23 45.19 55.59 11.75
C ASP A 23 43.66 55.49 11.79
N GLU A 24 42.95 56.58 11.42
CA GLU A 24 41.51 56.57 11.24
C GLU A 24 41.11 55.61 10.10
N ALA A 25 41.81 55.65 8.96
CA ALA A 25 41.56 54.76 7.84
C ALA A 25 41.82 53.29 8.19
N ARG A 26 42.88 53.00 8.97
CA ARG A 26 43.17 51.64 9.45
C ARG A 26 42.11 51.15 10.44
N ALA A 27 41.64 52.00 11.36
CA ALA A 27 40.59 51.69 12.29
C ALA A 27 39.27 51.36 11.59
N GLU A 28 38.93 52.19 10.57
CA GLU A 28 37.73 51.96 9.76
C GLU A 28 37.80 50.66 8.92
N ALA A 29 38.95 50.41 8.28
CA ALA A 29 39.19 49.15 7.57
C ALA A 29 39.02 47.92 8.49
N LYS A 30 39.59 47.99 9.68
CA LYS A 30 39.46 46.90 10.70
C LYS A 30 38.02 46.73 11.15
N ARG A 31 37.26 47.83 11.29
CA ARG A 31 35.84 47.79 11.63
C ARG A 31 35.04 47.08 10.52
N ILE A 32 35.24 47.48 9.26
CA ILE A 32 34.57 46.89 8.09
C ILE A 32 34.90 45.40 7.96
N GLU A 33 36.20 45.03 8.12
CA GLU A 33 36.59 43.62 8.13
C GLU A 33 35.94 42.83 9.25
N GLY A 34 35.84 43.41 10.44
CA GLY A 34 35.18 42.78 11.58
C GLY A 34 33.68 42.54 11.34
N GLU A 35 33.00 43.57 10.82
CA GLU A 35 31.58 43.46 10.48
C GLU A 35 31.35 42.42 9.37
N ALA A 36 32.14 42.43 8.31
CA ALA A 36 32.04 41.47 7.21
C ALA A 36 32.29 40.02 7.68
N ARG A 37 33.25 39.79 8.57
CA ARG A 37 33.53 38.47 9.17
C ARG A 37 32.38 38.00 10.04
N ASN A 38 31.80 38.90 10.85
CA ASN A 38 30.65 38.58 11.70
C ASN A 38 29.42 38.20 10.83
N GLU A 39 29.14 38.99 9.81
CA GLU A 39 28.06 38.73 8.87
C GLU A 39 28.24 37.38 8.10
N ALA A 40 29.47 37.12 7.63
CA ALA A 40 29.81 35.84 7.01
C ALA A 40 29.62 34.66 7.96
N THR A 41 30.01 34.80 9.24
CA THR A 41 29.84 33.77 10.26
C THR A 41 28.37 33.52 10.57
N GLN A 42 27.56 34.57 10.68
CA GLN A 42 26.13 34.46 10.91
C GLN A 42 25.44 33.77 9.70
N THR A 43 25.77 34.19 8.49
CA THR A 43 25.22 33.60 7.26
C THR A 43 25.56 32.10 7.16
N SER A 44 26.81 31.75 7.43
CA SER A 44 27.26 30.36 7.45
C SER A 44 26.52 29.53 8.51
N SER A 45 26.34 30.07 9.71
CA SER A 45 25.61 29.41 10.81
C SER A 45 24.13 29.17 10.45
N ILE A 46 23.47 30.18 9.88
CA ILE A 46 22.08 30.09 9.44
C ILE A 46 21.95 29.03 8.31
N ALA A 47 22.86 29.06 7.34
CA ALA A 47 22.86 28.09 6.23
C ALA A 47 23.07 26.66 6.74
N SER A 48 24.01 26.46 7.66
CA SER A 48 24.28 25.16 8.29
C SER A 48 23.05 24.62 9.04
N THR A 49 22.46 25.46 9.89
CA THR A 49 21.25 25.08 10.64
C THR A 49 20.07 24.73 9.71
N LYS A 50 19.90 25.49 8.63
CA LYS A 50 18.88 25.21 7.64
C LYS A 50 19.13 23.88 6.93
N ALA A 51 20.35 23.65 6.49
CA ALA A 51 20.74 22.40 5.83
C ALA A 51 20.55 21.17 6.74
N GLU A 52 20.87 21.30 8.05
CA GLU A 52 20.63 20.23 9.00
C GLU A 52 19.15 19.90 9.17
N ARG A 53 18.30 20.91 9.29
CA ARG A 53 16.85 20.71 9.36
C ARG A 53 16.27 20.06 8.09
N GLU A 54 16.70 20.54 6.92
CA GLU A 54 16.28 19.96 5.64
C GLU A 54 16.73 18.51 5.50
N ARG A 55 17.97 18.20 5.90
CA ARG A 55 18.48 16.82 5.93
C ARG A 55 17.64 15.92 6.83
N GLU A 56 17.30 16.38 8.03
CA GLU A 56 16.49 15.63 8.97
C GLU A 56 15.08 15.39 8.41
N GLN A 57 14.45 16.40 7.85
CA GLN A 57 13.14 16.30 7.22
C GLN A 57 13.15 15.31 6.06
N ILE A 58 14.11 15.41 5.13
CA ILE A 58 14.27 14.48 4.01
C ILE A 58 14.47 13.04 4.52
N SER A 59 15.28 12.85 5.57
CA SER A 59 15.48 11.53 6.16
C SER A 59 14.18 10.92 6.68
N VAL A 60 13.36 11.70 7.39
CA VAL A 60 12.04 11.25 7.87
C VAL A 60 11.11 10.92 6.72
N GLU A 61 11.03 11.77 5.71
CA GLU A 61 10.17 11.58 4.54
C GLU A 61 10.56 10.33 3.73
N VAL A 62 11.86 10.13 3.50
CA VAL A 62 12.36 8.95 2.76
C VAL A 62 12.07 7.66 3.52
N VAL A 63 12.30 7.64 4.84
CA VAL A 63 12.00 6.46 5.66
C VAL A 63 10.50 6.18 5.71
N ALA A 64 9.66 7.21 5.86
CA ALA A 64 8.21 7.05 5.84
C ALA A 64 7.72 6.51 4.49
N SER A 65 8.20 7.08 3.38
CA SER A 65 7.88 6.64 2.02
C SER A 65 8.30 5.18 1.77
N ALA A 66 9.51 4.81 2.19
CA ALA A 66 10.00 3.43 2.07
C ALA A 66 9.15 2.43 2.88
N ARG A 67 8.77 2.81 4.11
CA ARG A 67 7.86 1.99 4.94
C ARG A 67 6.51 1.80 4.27
N GLN A 68 5.91 2.87 3.77
CA GLN A 68 4.63 2.80 3.06
C GLN A 68 4.72 1.94 1.80
N ALA A 69 5.79 2.08 1.02
CA ALA A 69 6.02 1.24 -0.16
C ALA A 69 6.16 -0.24 0.20
N ASN A 70 6.87 -0.56 1.28
CA ASN A 70 7.02 -1.94 1.75
C ASN A 70 5.70 -2.52 2.28
N GLN A 71 4.92 -1.74 3.03
CA GLN A 71 3.58 -2.16 3.47
C GLN A 71 2.66 -2.45 2.28
N LYS A 72 2.67 -1.56 1.27
CA LYS A 72 1.89 -1.79 0.05
C LYS A 72 2.30 -3.07 -0.68
N ARG A 73 3.61 -3.33 -0.80
CA ARG A 73 4.11 -4.57 -1.42
C ARG A 73 3.68 -5.81 -0.65
N ALA A 74 3.76 -5.76 0.68
CA ALA A 74 3.32 -6.86 1.53
C ALA A 74 1.82 -7.15 1.38
N LEU A 75 0.98 -6.10 1.34
CA LEU A 75 -0.46 -6.26 1.12
C LEU A 75 -0.79 -6.82 -0.27
N ILE A 76 -0.06 -6.39 -1.31
CA ILE A 76 -0.23 -6.93 -2.67
C ILE A 76 0.13 -8.42 -2.68
N ALA A 77 1.29 -8.79 -2.13
CA ALA A 77 1.72 -10.20 -2.08
C ALA A 77 0.71 -11.07 -1.31
N ARG A 78 0.20 -10.59 -0.17
CA ARG A 78 -0.85 -11.32 0.58
C ARG A 78 -2.12 -11.51 -0.25
N ARG A 79 -2.54 -10.49 -0.99
CA ARG A 79 -3.71 -10.60 -1.85
C ARG A 79 -3.49 -11.62 -2.96
N GLU A 80 -2.33 -11.62 -3.60
CA GLU A 80 -1.97 -12.56 -4.66
C GLU A 80 -1.97 -14.01 -4.15
N GLU A 81 -1.44 -14.26 -2.95
CA GLU A 81 -1.47 -15.60 -2.33
C GLU A 81 -2.88 -16.07 -2.00
N LEU A 82 -3.74 -15.17 -1.50
CA LEU A 82 -5.15 -15.49 -1.25
C LEU A 82 -5.89 -15.80 -2.56
N GLU A 83 -5.65 -15.03 -3.62
CA GLU A 83 -6.24 -15.25 -4.94
C GLU A 83 -5.75 -16.58 -5.54
N PHE A 84 -4.47 -16.88 -5.42
CA PHE A 84 -3.91 -18.15 -5.84
C PHE A 84 -4.54 -19.34 -5.09
N THR A 85 -4.71 -19.20 -3.78
CA THR A 85 -5.36 -20.21 -2.93
C THR A 85 -6.82 -20.41 -3.32
N TRP A 86 -7.54 -19.33 -3.58
CA TRP A 86 -8.92 -19.36 -4.05
C TRP A 86 -9.06 -20.09 -5.39
N GLU A 87 -8.20 -19.78 -6.36
CA GLU A 87 -8.22 -20.44 -7.67
C GLU A 87 -7.80 -21.92 -7.59
N ALA A 88 -6.93 -22.27 -6.65
CA ALA A 88 -6.60 -23.68 -6.37
C ALA A 88 -7.83 -24.42 -5.80
N ALA A 89 -8.52 -23.85 -4.82
CA ALA A 89 -9.73 -24.41 -4.26
C ALA A 89 -10.83 -24.59 -5.31
N LYS A 90 -11.03 -23.61 -6.19
CA LYS A 90 -11.98 -23.73 -7.32
C LYS A 90 -11.63 -24.90 -8.25
N ARG A 91 -10.36 -25.06 -8.61
CA ARG A 91 -9.92 -26.16 -9.48
C ARG A 91 -10.16 -27.52 -8.84
N ASP A 92 -9.87 -27.64 -7.56
CA ASP A 92 -10.05 -28.90 -6.82
C ASP A 92 -11.52 -29.27 -6.70
N ILE A 93 -12.37 -28.31 -6.33
CA ILE A 93 -13.83 -28.51 -6.21
C ILE A 93 -14.48 -28.73 -7.58
N GLY A 94 -14.05 -28.01 -8.61
CA GLY A 94 -14.53 -28.17 -9.98
C GLY A 94 -14.11 -29.50 -10.63
N SER A 95 -13.12 -30.20 -10.08
CA SER A 95 -12.66 -31.46 -10.62
C SER A 95 -13.72 -32.56 -10.48
N PRO A 96 -14.08 -33.26 -11.58
CA PRO A 96 -14.99 -34.42 -11.52
C PRO A 96 -14.45 -35.55 -10.60
N LYS A 97 -13.13 -35.55 -10.34
CA LYS A 97 -12.44 -36.55 -9.50
C LYS A 97 -12.33 -36.12 -8.04
N MET A 98 -12.95 -35.02 -7.65
CA MET A 98 -12.92 -34.53 -6.26
C MET A 98 -13.36 -35.62 -5.29
N ALA A 99 -12.55 -35.88 -4.26
CA ALA A 99 -12.88 -36.85 -3.23
C ALA A 99 -14.16 -36.46 -2.49
N GLY A 100 -15.10 -37.41 -2.37
CA GLY A 100 -16.36 -37.15 -1.68
C GLY A 100 -17.43 -36.41 -2.50
N ARG A 101 -17.16 -36.03 -3.78
CA ARG A 101 -18.10 -35.32 -4.65
C ARG A 101 -19.50 -35.96 -4.66
N LYS A 102 -19.56 -37.30 -4.85
CA LYS A 102 -20.83 -38.02 -4.85
C LYS A 102 -21.57 -37.87 -3.52
N LYS A 103 -20.86 -37.98 -2.41
CA LYS A 103 -21.47 -37.88 -1.07
C LYS A 103 -22.08 -36.49 -0.83
N ILE A 104 -21.41 -35.45 -1.29
CA ILE A 104 -21.93 -34.07 -1.22
C ILE A 104 -23.18 -33.96 -2.08
N LEU A 105 -23.14 -34.41 -3.33
CA LEU A 105 -24.31 -34.40 -4.20
C LEU A 105 -25.50 -35.15 -3.62
N ASP A 106 -25.29 -36.35 -3.07
CA ASP A 106 -26.33 -37.15 -2.41
C ASP A 106 -26.96 -36.40 -1.23
N SER A 107 -26.14 -35.67 -0.45
CA SER A 107 -26.62 -34.84 0.66
C SER A 107 -27.46 -33.65 0.16
N LEU A 108 -27.00 -32.95 -0.87
CA LEU A 108 -27.74 -31.85 -1.46
C LEU A 108 -29.07 -32.30 -2.10
N VAL A 109 -29.07 -33.45 -2.76
CA VAL A 109 -30.30 -34.04 -3.33
C VAL A 109 -31.28 -34.38 -2.22
N LYS A 110 -30.82 -34.90 -1.08
CA LYS A 110 -31.66 -35.17 0.07
C LYS A 110 -32.30 -33.90 0.63
N GLU A 111 -31.49 -32.84 0.83
CA GLU A 111 -31.98 -31.54 1.26
C GLU A 111 -33.00 -30.96 0.28
N ALA A 112 -32.69 -31.03 -1.00
CA ALA A 112 -33.56 -30.59 -2.08
C ALA A 112 -34.91 -31.34 -2.11
N SER A 113 -34.93 -32.61 -1.69
CA SER A 113 -36.14 -33.44 -1.68
C SER A 113 -37.16 -32.98 -0.65
N GLU A 114 -36.76 -32.20 0.34
CA GLU A 114 -37.66 -31.61 1.34
C GLU A 114 -38.52 -30.48 0.72
N THR A 115 -38.16 -29.98 -0.43
CA THR A 115 -38.90 -28.97 -1.18
C THR A 115 -40.06 -29.63 -1.91
N LYS A 116 -41.29 -29.35 -1.46
CA LYS A 116 -42.54 -29.96 -1.98
C LYS A 116 -43.03 -29.40 -3.33
N ALA A 117 -42.23 -28.56 -4.01
CA ALA A 117 -42.63 -27.93 -5.26
C ALA A 117 -42.39 -28.84 -6.48
N ASP A 118 -43.22 -28.67 -7.53
CA ASP A 118 -42.98 -29.28 -8.84
C ASP A 118 -41.83 -28.51 -9.52
N VAL A 119 -40.61 -28.99 -9.31
CA VAL A 119 -39.37 -28.33 -9.73
C VAL A 119 -38.64 -29.16 -10.79
N ILE A 120 -37.87 -28.43 -11.61
CA ILE A 120 -36.97 -29.00 -12.61
C ILE A 120 -35.54 -28.80 -12.08
N MET A 121 -34.76 -29.87 -12.04
CA MET A 121 -33.35 -29.81 -11.67
C MET A 121 -32.50 -29.52 -12.90
N ARG A 122 -31.74 -28.43 -12.83
CA ARG A 122 -30.76 -28.04 -13.87
C ARG A 122 -29.36 -28.35 -13.34
N PRO A 123 -28.73 -29.44 -13.75
CA PRO A 123 -27.43 -29.87 -13.26
C PRO A 123 -26.30 -29.09 -13.90
N VAL A 124 -25.18 -28.96 -13.17
CA VAL A 124 -23.92 -28.65 -13.84
C VAL A 124 -23.48 -29.86 -14.66
N LYS A 125 -22.99 -29.61 -15.89
CA LYS A 125 -22.63 -30.64 -16.86
C LYS A 125 -21.80 -31.79 -16.28
N ALA A 126 -20.84 -31.48 -15.40
CA ALA A 126 -19.96 -32.47 -14.74
C ALA A 126 -20.71 -33.49 -13.86
N ASP A 127 -21.88 -33.13 -13.34
CA ASP A 127 -22.63 -33.93 -12.35
C ASP A 127 -23.93 -34.51 -12.95
N ARG A 128 -24.24 -34.19 -14.20
CA ARG A 128 -25.49 -34.65 -14.86
C ARG A 128 -25.74 -36.15 -14.76
N GLU A 129 -24.71 -36.97 -14.99
CA GLU A 129 -24.87 -38.42 -14.94
C GLU A 129 -25.24 -38.90 -13.54
N THR A 130 -24.61 -38.34 -12.51
CA THR A 130 -24.87 -38.67 -11.10
C THR A 130 -26.27 -38.21 -10.71
N LEU A 131 -26.64 -37.00 -11.07
CA LEU A 131 -27.92 -36.37 -10.73
C LEU A 131 -29.11 -36.91 -11.49
N SER A 132 -28.90 -37.54 -12.67
CA SER A 132 -29.97 -38.22 -13.42
C SER A 132 -30.62 -39.33 -12.63
N LYS A 133 -29.99 -39.86 -11.60
CA LYS A 133 -30.49 -40.93 -10.72
C LYS A 133 -31.22 -40.39 -9.49
N SER A 134 -31.34 -39.07 -9.31
CA SER A 134 -31.91 -38.41 -8.13
C SER A 134 -33.44 -38.48 -8.01
N GLY A 135 -34.13 -38.84 -9.12
CA GLY A 135 -35.60 -38.85 -9.15
C GLY A 135 -36.24 -37.52 -9.56
N PHE A 136 -35.48 -36.44 -9.68
CA PHE A 136 -35.95 -35.15 -10.17
C PHE A 136 -36.06 -35.16 -11.72
N LYS A 137 -36.95 -34.33 -12.25
CA LYS A 137 -36.99 -34.05 -13.67
C LYS A 137 -35.76 -33.22 -14.06
N ILE A 138 -34.91 -33.74 -14.94
CA ILE A 138 -33.68 -33.09 -15.38
C ILE A 138 -33.98 -32.12 -16.53
N GLY A 139 -33.55 -30.89 -16.35
CA GLY A 139 -33.59 -29.82 -17.34
C GLY A 139 -32.29 -29.66 -18.13
N GLU A 140 -32.07 -28.44 -18.65
CA GLU A 140 -30.85 -28.07 -19.36
C GLU A 140 -29.66 -27.97 -18.42
N ASP A 141 -28.44 -28.20 -18.96
CA ASP A 141 -27.20 -28.03 -18.21
C ASP A 141 -26.92 -26.55 -17.92
N ILE A 142 -26.31 -26.30 -16.80
CA ILE A 142 -25.83 -24.99 -16.41
C ILE A 142 -24.31 -25.00 -16.20
N GLU A 143 -23.71 -23.81 -16.23
CA GLU A 143 -22.30 -23.63 -15.92
C GLU A 143 -22.09 -23.56 -14.41
N GLY A 144 -20.93 -24.04 -13.94
CA GLY A 144 -20.52 -24.00 -12.53
C GLY A 144 -19.47 -25.06 -12.22
N LEU A 145 -18.96 -25.01 -10.99
CA LEU A 145 -17.97 -25.98 -10.47
C LEU A 145 -18.60 -27.36 -10.20
N GLY A 146 -19.92 -27.41 -10.00
CA GLY A 146 -20.68 -28.63 -9.73
C GLY A 146 -21.99 -28.32 -9.05
N GLY A 147 -22.78 -29.39 -8.80
CA GLY A 147 -24.09 -29.28 -8.19
C GLY A 147 -25.21 -29.01 -9.19
N PHE A 148 -26.26 -28.35 -8.75
CA PHE A 148 -27.47 -28.12 -9.54
C PHE A 148 -28.25 -26.91 -9.02
N VAL A 149 -29.20 -26.46 -9.83
CA VAL A 149 -30.22 -25.48 -9.45
C VAL A 149 -31.58 -26.16 -9.57
N LEU A 150 -32.47 -25.92 -8.61
CA LEU A 150 -33.89 -26.26 -8.74
C LEU A 150 -34.67 -25.03 -9.16
N GLU A 151 -35.46 -25.17 -10.22
CA GLU A 151 -36.29 -24.10 -10.74
C GLU A 151 -37.75 -24.59 -10.78
N SER A 152 -38.69 -23.82 -10.26
CA SER A 152 -40.11 -24.11 -10.37
C SER A 152 -40.56 -23.90 -11.79
N LYS A 153 -41.60 -24.66 -12.26
CA LYS A 153 -42.09 -24.60 -13.62
C LYS A 153 -42.60 -23.23 -14.04
N ASP A 154 -43.03 -22.42 -13.09
CA ASP A 154 -43.53 -21.08 -13.31
C ASP A 154 -42.39 -20.01 -13.20
N GLY A 155 -41.16 -20.43 -12.95
CA GLY A 155 -40.00 -19.55 -12.77
C GLY A 155 -39.99 -18.69 -11.49
N SER A 156 -40.98 -18.88 -10.60
CA SER A 156 -41.15 -18.06 -9.42
C SER A 156 -40.13 -18.34 -8.30
N THR A 157 -39.62 -19.57 -8.25
CA THR A 157 -38.70 -20.03 -7.23
C THR A 157 -37.49 -20.68 -7.85
N MET A 158 -36.31 -20.25 -7.39
CA MET A 158 -35.01 -20.82 -7.77
C MET A 158 -34.22 -21.10 -6.50
N LEU A 159 -33.78 -22.33 -6.33
CA LEU A 159 -32.90 -22.76 -5.23
C LEU A 159 -31.58 -23.20 -5.83
N ASP A 160 -30.51 -22.54 -5.40
CA ASP A 160 -29.16 -22.74 -5.93
C ASP A 160 -28.35 -23.66 -5.00
N PHE A 161 -28.08 -24.86 -5.47
CA PHE A 161 -27.26 -25.89 -4.82
C PHE A 161 -25.92 -26.09 -5.56
N ARG A 162 -25.42 -25.06 -6.23
CA ARG A 162 -24.12 -25.15 -6.91
C ARG A 162 -22.98 -25.05 -5.91
N PHE A 163 -21.90 -25.73 -6.21
CA PHE A 163 -20.67 -25.71 -5.43
C PHE A 163 -20.05 -24.33 -5.39
N ASP A 164 -20.28 -23.51 -6.41
CA ASP A 164 -19.84 -22.10 -6.47
C ASP A 164 -20.32 -21.32 -5.25
N MET A 165 -21.62 -21.37 -4.97
CA MET A 165 -22.23 -20.63 -3.84
C MET A 165 -21.73 -21.17 -2.51
N MET A 166 -21.64 -22.47 -2.37
CA MET A 166 -21.14 -23.12 -1.14
C MET A 166 -19.67 -22.78 -0.87
N LEU A 167 -18.86 -22.75 -1.93
CA LEU A 167 -17.44 -22.37 -1.82
C LEU A 167 -17.29 -20.90 -1.43
N GLU A 168 -18.07 -20.01 -2.02
CA GLU A 168 -18.04 -18.58 -1.65
C GLU A 168 -18.42 -18.36 -0.18
N GLU A 169 -19.45 -19.06 0.29
CA GLU A 169 -19.87 -18.97 1.67
C GLU A 169 -18.80 -19.54 2.64
N ALA A 170 -18.29 -20.73 2.33
CA ALA A 170 -17.22 -21.34 3.10
C ALA A 170 -15.97 -20.46 3.16
N TRP A 171 -15.57 -19.89 2.02
CA TRP A 171 -14.43 -18.97 1.93
C TRP A 171 -14.61 -17.75 2.82
N LYS A 172 -15.77 -17.09 2.75
CA LYS A 172 -16.07 -15.93 3.60
C LYS A 172 -15.99 -16.26 5.08
N ASN A 173 -16.53 -17.43 5.46
CA ASN A 173 -16.58 -17.86 6.85
C ASN A 173 -15.21 -18.28 7.40
N THR A 174 -14.32 -18.80 6.54
CA THR A 174 -13.00 -19.32 6.94
C THR A 174 -11.85 -18.40 6.58
N LEU A 175 -12.10 -17.23 6.00
CA LEU A 175 -11.06 -16.32 5.53
C LEU A 175 -10.07 -15.92 6.65
N GLY A 176 -10.54 -15.75 7.88
CA GLY A 176 -9.69 -15.49 9.04
C GLY A 176 -8.72 -16.62 9.34
N GLU A 177 -9.20 -17.85 9.30
CA GLU A 177 -8.38 -19.05 9.53
C GLU A 177 -7.35 -19.24 8.40
N ILE A 178 -7.77 -19.01 7.16
CA ILE A 178 -6.89 -19.08 5.99
C ILE A 178 -5.76 -18.07 6.12
N ASN A 179 -6.06 -16.83 6.51
CA ASN A 179 -5.04 -15.81 6.77
C ASN A 179 -4.08 -16.23 7.88
N GLY A 180 -4.60 -16.79 8.97
CA GLY A 180 -3.78 -17.30 10.06
C GLY A 180 -2.81 -18.39 9.61
N ILE A 181 -3.27 -19.31 8.77
CA ILE A 181 -2.44 -20.41 8.25
C ILE A 181 -1.39 -19.91 7.26
N LEU A 182 -1.77 -19.02 6.33
CA LEU A 182 -0.88 -18.56 5.27
C LEU A 182 0.17 -17.56 5.77
N PHE A 183 -0.16 -16.73 6.76
CA PHE A 183 0.67 -15.59 7.16
C PHE A 183 1.13 -15.63 8.62
N ASN A 184 0.84 -16.72 9.36
CA ASN A 184 1.20 -16.91 10.78
C ASN A 184 0.71 -15.77 11.69
N GLU A 185 -0.50 -15.31 11.51
CA GLU A 185 -1.15 -14.26 12.31
C GLU A 185 -2.16 -14.83 13.30
#